data_f679febea7d64fa9b062928cf48d5cc6
#
_entry.id   f679febea7d64fa9b062928cf48d5cc6
#
_cell.length_a   1.000
_cell.length_b   1.000
_cell.length_c   1.000
_cell.angle_alpha   90.00
_cell.angle_beta   90.00
_cell.angle_gamma   90.00
#
_symmetry.space_group_name_H-M   'P 1'
#
loop_
_entity.id
_entity.type
_entity.pdbx_description
1 polymer ?
#
loop_
_entity_poly.entity_id
_entity_poly.type
_entity_poly.pdbx_seq_one_letter_code
_entity_poly.pdbx_strand_id
1 'polypeptide(L)'
;FPTRRSSDLTTGGLSYPSTGSTGDGYRFATELGHTITELSPALVPFEAKEAVCKDLQGLSLRNISVQIRNGKKVLYEEFGEMLFTHFGVSGPVLLSASSYVASTLKKGPLTLSIDLKPALSEEQLDARILREFEAGQNKQFKNVIGVLFPSSLTPVMLELGGISPE
;
A
#
# COMPACT_ATOMS: atom_id res chain seq x y z
N PHE A 1 37.38 37.04 -8.94
CA PHE A 1 36.11 36.38 -9.41
C PHE A 1 35.07 36.56 -8.33
N PRO A 2 33.90 37.15 -8.62
CA PRO A 2 32.86 37.18 -7.63
C PRO A 2 32.39 35.72 -7.43
N THR A 3 32.55 35.21 -6.20
CA THR A 3 31.97 33.96 -5.79
C THR A 3 30.46 34.13 -5.92
N ARG A 4 29.84 33.45 -6.89
CA ARG A 4 28.37 33.34 -6.96
C ARG A 4 27.95 32.62 -5.68
N ARG A 5 27.31 33.35 -4.80
CA ARG A 5 26.61 32.73 -3.67
C ARG A 5 25.42 31.98 -4.28
N SER A 6 25.45 30.64 -4.22
CA SER A 6 24.27 29.85 -4.47
C SER A 6 23.25 30.15 -3.38
N SER A 7 22.03 30.46 -3.75
CA SER A 7 20.91 30.59 -2.82
C SER A 7 20.07 29.33 -2.90
N ASP A 8 19.87 28.66 -1.78
CA ASP A 8 19.01 27.50 -1.71
C ASP A 8 17.58 27.97 -1.47
N LEU A 9 16.62 27.43 -2.23
CA LEU A 9 15.19 27.65 -2.05
C LEU A 9 14.60 26.47 -1.27
N THR A 10 14.15 26.73 -0.06
CA THR A 10 13.56 25.74 0.86
C THR A 10 12.10 26.07 1.18
N THR A 11 11.32 26.38 0.15
CA THR A 11 9.95 26.87 0.24
C THR A 11 8.91 25.79 0.52
N GLY A 12 9.32 24.49 0.54
CA GLY A 12 8.40 23.37 0.57
C GLY A 12 7.62 23.20 -0.75
N GLY A 13 6.70 22.28 -0.77
CA GLY A 13 5.80 22.01 -1.92
C GLY A 13 4.38 22.50 -1.65
N LEU A 14 3.38 21.63 -1.98
CA LEU A 14 1.95 21.87 -1.76
C LEU A 14 1.35 21.00 -0.64
N SER A 15 2.18 20.13 -0.01
CA SER A 15 1.72 19.26 1.07
C SER A 15 1.68 20.05 2.39
N TYR A 16 0.60 19.87 3.15
CA TYR A 16 0.40 20.54 4.46
C TYR A 16 0.51 22.07 4.39
N PRO A 17 -0.38 22.74 3.64
CA PRO A 17 -0.32 24.20 3.47
C PRO A 17 -0.42 24.98 4.80
N SER A 18 -1.00 24.39 5.84
CA SER A 18 -1.01 24.93 7.20
C SER A 18 0.37 25.12 7.83
N THR A 19 1.39 24.43 7.30
CA THR A 19 2.80 24.55 7.73
C THR A 19 3.62 25.53 6.88
N GLY A 20 2.97 26.26 5.96
CA GLY A 20 3.61 27.23 5.08
C GLY A 20 4.01 26.67 3.70
N SER A 21 3.69 25.42 3.39
CA SER A 21 3.95 24.80 2.07
C SER A 21 2.87 25.17 1.07
N THR A 22 2.86 26.42 0.62
CA THR A 22 1.79 27.02 -0.21
C THR A 22 2.11 27.04 -1.71
N GLY A 23 3.24 26.44 -2.12
CA GLY A 23 3.66 26.38 -3.52
C GLY A 23 4.45 27.61 -4.00
N ASP A 24 4.94 28.43 -3.09
CA ASP A 24 5.69 29.64 -3.44
C ASP A 24 6.91 29.37 -4.33
N GLY A 25 7.60 28.25 -4.12
CA GLY A 25 8.72 27.86 -4.97
C GLY A 25 8.35 27.66 -6.44
N TYR A 26 7.16 27.11 -6.72
CA TYR A 26 6.66 26.96 -8.08
C TYR A 26 6.32 28.32 -8.70
N ARG A 27 5.71 29.23 -7.92
CA ARG A 27 5.42 30.60 -8.35
C ARG A 27 6.72 31.35 -8.70
N PHE A 28 7.71 31.31 -7.82
CA PHE A 28 9.01 31.95 -8.08
C PHE A 28 9.71 31.41 -9.31
N ALA A 29 9.69 30.09 -9.48
CA ALA A 29 10.26 29.47 -10.68
C ALA A 29 9.55 29.93 -11.96
N THR A 30 8.22 30.04 -11.96
CA THR A 30 7.45 30.55 -13.10
C THR A 30 7.76 32.01 -13.37
N GLU A 31 7.86 32.86 -12.36
CA GLU A 31 8.21 34.28 -12.50
C GLU A 31 9.62 34.47 -13.08
N LEU A 32 10.53 33.51 -12.84
CA LEU A 32 11.87 33.47 -13.40
C LEU A 32 11.93 32.83 -14.80
N GLY A 33 10.79 32.48 -15.40
CA GLY A 33 10.71 31.95 -16.77
C GLY A 33 10.87 30.42 -16.87
N HIS A 34 10.86 29.68 -15.76
CA HIS A 34 10.86 28.22 -15.78
C HIS A 34 9.46 27.65 -16.00
N THR A 35 9.40 26.53 -16.69
CA THR A 35 8.17 25.76 -16.88
C THR A 35 7.99 24.80 -15.72
N ILE A 36 6.84 24.84 -15.04
CA ILE A 36 6.47 23.86 -14.01
C ILE A 36 5.70 22.73 -14.68
N THR A 37 6.20 21.51 -14.54
CA THR A 37 5.49 20.30 -14.99
C THR A 37 4.29 20.03 -14.10
N GLU A 38 3.32 19.25 -14.61
CA GLU A 38 2.14 18.87 -13.83
C GLU A 38 2.54 18.20 -12.51
N LEU A 39 2.02 18.73 -11.41
CA LEU A 39 2.27 18.18 -10.08
C LEU A 39 1.43 16.93 -9.85
N SER A 40 2.03 15.92 -9.26
CA SER A 40 1.36 14.68 -8.89
C SER A 40 1.65 14.35 -7.43
N PRO A 41 0.70 13.74 -6.71
CA PRO A 41 0.95 13.29 -5.35
C PRO A 41 2.06 12.23 -5.34
N ALA A 42 2.89 12.28 -4.29
CA ALA A 42 3.94 11.32 -4.01
C ALA A 42 4.02 11.07 -2.51
N LEU A 43 4.38 9.85 -2.12
CA LEU A 43 4.43 9.40 -0.73
C LEU A 43 3.09 9.60 0.00
N VAL A 44 2.00 9.24 -0.68
CA VAL A 44 0.63 9.33 -0.17
C VAL A 44 -0.02 7.95 -0.08
N PRO A 45 -0.96 7.73 0.85
CA PRO A 45 -1.75 6.50 0.91
C PRO A 45 -2.70 6.38 -0.29
N PHE A 46 -3.25 5.18 -0.47
CA PHE A 46 -4.25 4.90 -1.50
C PHE A 46 -5.63 4.73 -0.88
N GLU A 47 -6.63 5.27 -1.55
CA GLU A 47 -8.03 4.94 -1.29
C GLU A 47 -8.37 3.60 -1.96
N ALA A 48 -9.07 2.71 -1.24
CA ALA A 48 -9.57 1.45 -1.76
C ALA A 48 -11.09 1.52 -1.94
N LYS A 49 -11.58 0.80 -2.95
CA LYS A 49 -13.02 0.66 -3.18
C LYS A 49 -13.64 -0.38 -2.25
N GLU A 50 -12.84 -1.33 -1.82
CA GLU A 50 -13.24 -2.47 -1.01
C GLU A 50 -13.49 -2.03 0.44
N ALA A 51 -14.71 -2.26 0.92
CA ALA A 51 -15.13 -1.91 2.28
C ALA A 51 -14.29 -2.63 3.36
N VAL A 52 -13.74 -3.79 3.03
CA VAL A 52 -12.91 -4.62 3.92
C VAL A 52 -11.71 -3.86 4.52
N CYS A 53 -11.22 -2.84 3.83
CA CYS A 53 -10.12 -2.02 4.37
C CYS A 53 -10.50 -1.32 5.68
N LYS A 54 -11.78 -0.94 5.81
CA LYS A 54 -12.31 -0.31 7.03
C LYS A 54 -12.35 -1.30 8.20
N ASP A 55 -12.73 -2.55 7.93
CA ASP A 55 -12.82 -3.60 8.95
C ASP A 55 -11.43 -4.02 9.45
N LEU A 56 -10.43 -3.88 8.58
CA LEU A 56 -9.03 -4.14 8.88
C LEU A 56 -8.26 -2.90 9.36
N GLN A 57 -8.92 -1.78 9.61
CA GLN A 57 -8.26 -0.55 10.05
C GLN A 57 -7.30 -0.79 11.22
N GLY A 58 -6.05 -0.31 11.06
CA GLY A 58 -4.99 -0.46 12.06
C GLY A 58 -4.19 -1.75 11.94
N LEU A 59 -4.61 -2.72 11.12
CA LEU A 59 -3.82 -3.92 10.85
C LEU A 59 -2.60 -3.58 10.01
N SER A 60 -1.41 -3.86 10.55
CA SER A 60 -0.15 -3.84 9.79
C SER A 60 0.20 -5.25 9.35
N LEU A 61 0.46 -5.41 8.06
CA LEU A 61 1.02 -6.63 7.48
C LEU A 61 2.52 -6.44 7.26
N ARG A 62 3.31 -7.40 7.75
CA ARG A 62 4.77 -7.40 7.65
C ARG A 62 5.25 -8.60 6.84
N ASN A 63 6.42 -8.44 6.21
CA ASN A 63 7.03 -9.50 5.42
C ASN A 63 6.10 -10.03 4.32
N ILE A 64 5.41 -9.12 3.65
CA ILE A 64 4.52 -9.39 2.53
C ILE A 64 5.14 -8.91 1.23
N SER A 65 4.69 -9.44 0.09
CA SER A 65 4.96 -8.86 -1.21
C SER A 65 3.69 -8.19 -1.73
N VAL A 66 3.88 -7.01 -2.30
CA VAL A 66 2.79 -6.18 -2.83
C VAL A 66 3.02 -5.98 -4.32
N GLN A 67 2.01 -6.20 -5.13
CA GLN A 67 2.01 -5.88 -6.56
C GLN A 67 0.87 -4.93 -6.89
N ILE A 68 1.18 -3.84 -7.61
CA ILE A 68 0.16 -2.94 -8.18
C ILE A 68 0.10 -3.17 -9.68
N ARG A 69 -1.11 -3.43 -10.18
CA ARG A 69 -1.35 -3.83 -11.57
C ARG A 69 -2.36 -2.94 -12.27
N ASN A 70 -2.14 -2.75 -13.58
CA ASN A 70 -3.15 -2.24 -14.51
C ASN A 70 -3.50 -3.39 -15.48
N GLY A 71 -4.62 -4.06 -15.23
CA GLY A 71 -4.96 -5.30 -15.90
C GLY A 71 -3.89 -6.38 -15.70
N LYS A 72 -3.29 -6.85 -16.79
CA LYS A 72 -2.23 -7.87 -16.75
C LYS A 72 -0.81 -7.30 -16.48
N LYS A 73 -0.65 -5.98 -16.59
CA LYS A 73 0.68 -5.35 -16.46
C LYS A 73 0.96 -5.02 -15.00
N VAL A 74 2.05 -5.55 -14.46
CA VAL A 74 2.62 -5.13 -13.17
C VAL A 74 3.31 -3.78 -13.35
N LEU A 75 2.91 -2.79 -12.57
CA LEU A 75 3.46 -1.43 -12.57
C LEU A 75 4.47 -1.23 -11.44
N TYR A 76 4.26 -1.93 -10.33
CA TYR A 76 5.09 -1.84 -9.15
C TYR A 76 5.03 -3.15 -8.37
N GLU A 77 6.15 -3.57 -7.82
CA GLU A 77 6.26 -4.74 -6.95
C GLU A 77 7.33 -4.48 -5.90
N GLU A 78 7.03 -4.74 -4.64
CA GLU A 78 7.99 -4.58 -3.55
C GLU A 78 7.62 -5.50 -2.37
N PHE A 79 8.68 -5.97 -1.68
CA PHE A 79 8.58 -6.68 -0.41
C PHE A 79 8.71 -5.70 0.76
N GLY A 80 7.84 -5.84 1.79
CA GLY A 80 7.94 -4.99 2.97
C GLY A 80 6.70 -5.02 3.85
N GLU A 81 6.27 -3.84 4.29
CA GLU A 81 5.18 -3.63 5.22
C GLU A 81 4.10 -2.73 4.66
N MET A 82 2.85 -3.04 4.96
CA MET A 82 1.70 -2.19 4.67
C MET A 82 0.78 -2.04 5.88
N LEU A 83 -0.08 -1.03 5.85
CA LEU A 83 -1.05 -0.71 6.89
C LEU A 83 -2.43 -0.51 6.26
N PHE A 84 -3.46 -1.13 6.82
CA PHE A 84 -4.85 -0.82 6.50
C PHE A 84 -5.32 0.43 7.26
N THR A 85 -6.03 1.31 6.55
CA THR A 85 -6.65 2.52 7.10
C THR A 85 -8.15 2.47 6.89
N HIS A 86 -8.88 3.40 7.52
CA HIS A 86 -10.35 3.47 7.37
C HIS A 86 -10.83 3.80 5.95
N PHE A 87 -9.95 4.29 5.07
CA PHE A 87 -10.27 4.64 3.68
C PHE A 87 -9.53 3.79 2.65
N GLY A 88 -8.60 2.95 3.07
CA GLY A 88 -7.82 2.15 2.14
C GLY A 88 -6.52 1.63 2.74
N VAL A 89 -5.40 1.88 2.09
CA VAL A 89 -4.12 1.27 2.43
C VAL A 89 -2.96 2.27 2.42
N SER A 90 -1.99 2.05 3.30
CA SER A 90 -0.82 2.89 3.51
C SER A 90 0.39 2.02 3.90
N GLY A 91 1.41 2.63 4.44
CA GLY A 91 2.63 1.96 4.88
C GLY A 91 3.79 2.16 3.91
N PRO A 92 5.02 1.79 4.31
CA PRO A 92 6.23 2.14 3.57
C PRO A 92 6.19 1.75 2.10
N VAL A 93 5.82 0.49 1.80
CA VAL A 93 5.75 -0.02 0.42
C VAL A 93 4.75 0.75 -0.42
N LEU A 94 3.57 1.07 0.13
CA LEU A 94 2.52 1.76 -0.62
C LEU A 94 2.80 3.25 -0.77
N LEU A 95 3.40 3.88 0.21
CA LEU A 95 3.85 5.27 0.08
C LEU A 95 4.89 5.38 -1.04
N SER A 96 5.87 4.47 -1.11
CA SER A 96 6.83 4.41 -2.22
C SER A 96 6.12 4.18 -3.55
N ALA A 97 5.22 3.20 -3.62
CA ALA A 97 4.46 2.87 -4.81
C ALA A 97 3.70 4.06 -5.40
N SER A 98 3.16 4.94 -4.55
CA SER A 98 2.37 6.09 -4.99
C SER A 98 3.12 6.99 -5.97
N SER A 99 4.43 7.15 -5.77
CA SER A 99 5.28 7.95 -6.66
C SER A 99 5.42 7.35 -8.07
N TYR A 100 5.32 6.02 -8.18
CA TYR A 100 5.45 5.31 -9.46
C TYR A 100 4.13 5.21 -10.22
N VAL A 101 3.01 5.07 -9.52
CA VAL A 101 1.73 4.77 -10.17
C VAL A 101 0.77 5.94 -10.27
N ALA A 102 1.07 7.10 -9.66
CA ALA A 102 0.19 8.26 -9.60
C ALA A 102 -0.35 8.69 -10.99
N SER A 103 0.50 8.73 -12.00
CA SER A 103 0.11 9.11 -13.37
C SER A 103 -0.84 8.10 -14.03
N THR A 104 -0.68 6.81 -13.71
CA THR A 104 -1.55 5.75 -14.22
C THR A 104 -2.87 5.71 -13.47
N LEU A 105 -2.84 5.94 -12.16
CA LEU A 105 -4.03 5.97 -11.31
C LEU A 105 -5.01 7.11 -11.71
N LYS A 106 -4.50 8.23 -12.23
CA LYS A 106 -5.33 9.30 -12.82
C LYS A 106 -6.18 8.82 -14.00
N LYS A 107 -5.78 7.75 -14.68
CA LYS A 107 -6.48 7.20 -15.85
C LYS A 107 -7.55 6.17 -15.50
N GLY A 108 -7.52 5.64 -14.28
CA GLY A 108 -8.47 4.65 -13.79
C GLY A 108 -7.95 3.85 -12.61
N PRO A 109 -8.79 3.02 -12.01
CA PRO A 109 -8.43 2.22 -10.84
C PRO A 109 -7.36 1.18 -11.19
N LEU A 110 -6.51 0.89 -10.21
CA LEU A 110 -5.50 -0.14 -10.26
C LEU A 110 -5.87 -1.28 -9.32
N THR A 111 -5.30 -2.45 -9.54
CA THR A 111 -5.48 -3.62 -8.67
C THR A 111 -4.26 -3.77 -7.78
N LEU A 112 -4.49 -3.85 -6.47
CA LEU A 112 -3.49 -4.21 -5.47
C LEU A 112 -3.60 -5.71 -5.18
N SER A 113 -2.52 -6.45 -5.36
CA SER A 113 -2.38 -7.85 -4.95
C SER A 113 -1.40 -7.92 -3.78
N ILE A 114 -1.75 -8.68 -2.76
CA ILE A 114 -0.96 -8.84 -1.55
C ILE A 114 -0.64 -10.32 -1.39
N ASP A 115 0.64 -10.68 -1.45
CA ASP A 115 1.11 -12.01 -1.07
C ASP A 115 1.50 -11.98 0.41
N LEU A 116 0.77 -12.74 1.21
CA LEU A 116 0.94 -12.80 2.66
C LEU A 116 2.10 -13.70 3.09
N LYS A 117 2.61 -14.55 2.20
CA LYS A 117 3.63 -15.56 2.49
C LYS A 117 4.66 -15.70 1.36
N PRO A 118 5.28 -14.60 0.90
CA PRO A 118 6.14 -14.60 -0.29
C PRO A 118 7.40 -15.47 -0.16
N ALA A 119 7.73 -15.92 1.04
CA ALA A 119 8.85 -16.83 1.28
C ALA A 119 8.51 -18.30 1.03
N LEU A 120 7.25 -18.65 0.76
CA LEU A 120 6.79 -20.01 0.52
C LEU A 120 6.37 -20.16 -0.95
N SER A 121 6.77 -21.27 -1.60
CA SER A 121 6.14 -21.65 -2.85
C SER A 121 4.70 -22.12 -2.63
N GLU A 122 3.91 -22.21 -3.70
CA GLU A 122 2.53 -22.72 -3.62
C GLU A 122 2.48 -24.12 -3.00
N GLU A 123 3.40 -25.01 -3.38
CA GLU A 123 3.48 -26.37 -2.84
C GLU A 123 3.86 -26.39 -1.35
N GLN A 124 4.75 -25.49 -0.94
CA GLN A 124 5.15 -25.36 0.47
C GLN A 124 4.02 -24.79 1.31
N LEU A 125 3.26 -23.85 0.76
CA LEU A 125 2.09 -23.28 1.43
C LEU A 125 0.98 -24.30 1.57
N ASP A 126 0.69 -25.06 0.51
CA ASP A 126 -0.30 -26.14 0.52
C ASP A 126 0.06 -27.21 1.57
N ALA A 127 1.28 -27.71 1.55
CA ALA A 127 1.77 -28.68 2.54
C ALA A 127 1.69 -28.14 3.98
N ARG A 128 1.90 -26.85 4.18
CA ARG A 128 1.74 -26.21 5.49
C ARG A 128 0.27 -26.16 5.92
N ILE A 129 -0.61 -25.78 5.02
CA ILE A 129 -2.06 -25.71 5.28
C ILE A 129 -2.60 -27.09 5.67
N LEU A 130 -2.25 -28.12 4.91
CA LEU A 130 -2.67 -29.50 5.20
C LEU A 130 -2.18 -29.97 6.58
N ARG A 131 -0.94 -29.70 6.93
CA ARG A 131 -0.38 -30.03 8.24
C ARG A 131 -1.11 -29.32 9.39
N GLU A 132 -1.46 -28.04 9.24
CA GLU A 132 -2.22 -27.32 10.26
C GLU A 132 -3.65 -27.89 10.40
N PHE A 133 -4.26 -28.35 9.28
CA PHE A 133 -5.58 -29.00 9.33
C PHE A 133 -5.51 -30.36 10.01
N GLU A 134 -4.50 -31.18 9.72
CA GLU A 134 -4.28 -32.47 10.39
C GLU A 134 -4.08 -32.28 11.91
N ALA A 135 -3.28 -31.32 12.31
CA ALA A 135 -3.05 -30.99 13.72
C ALA A 135 -4.30 -30.39 14.42
N GLY A 136 -5.21 -29.84 13.63
CA GLY A 136 -6.41 -29.15 14.10
C GLY A 136 -7.71 -29.92 13.93
N GLN A 137 -7.73 -31.24 13.63
CA GLN A 137 -8.93 -32.03 13.29
C GLN A 137 -10.08 -31.94 14.31
N ASN A 138 -9.77 -31.70 15.58
CA ASN A 138 -10.77 -31.56 16.64
C ASN A 138 -11.09 -30.11 17.01
N LYS A 139 -10.60 -29.12 16.22
CA LYS A 139 -10.84 -27.69 16.45
C LYS A 139 -11.81 -27.13 15.42
N GLN A 140 -12.53 -26.09 15.79
CA GLN A 140 -13.29 -25.33 14.79
C GLN A 140 -12.36 -24.74 13.72
N PHE A 141 -12.79 -24.75 12.47
CA PHE A 141 -12.02 -24.32 11.33
C PHE A 141 -11.39 -22.94 11.51
N LYS A 142 -12.14 -21.96 12.05
CA LYS A 142 -11.65 -20.61 12.35
C LYS A 142 -10.41 -20.59 13.27
N ASN A 143 -10.31 -21.55 14.19
CA ASN A 143 -9.18 -21.64 15.11
C ASN A 143 -7.96 -22.29 14.46
N VAL A 144 -8.18 -23.16 13.47
CA VAL A 144 -7.10 -23.77 12.69
C VAL A 144 -6.51 -22.75 11.73
N ILE A 145 -7.34 -22.07 10.96
CA ILE A 145 -6.88 -21.07 9.97
C ILE A 145 -6.27 -19.83 10.64
N GLY A 146 -6.68 -19.51 11.87
CA GLY A 146 -6.13 -18.41 12.64
C GLY A 146 -4.63 -18.51 12.96
N VAL A 147 -4.03 -19.70 12.80
CA VAL A 147 -2.57 -19.88 12.91
C VAL A 147 -1.83 -19.30 11.67
N LEU A 148 -2.51 -19.19 10.54
CA LEU A 148 -1.94 -18.73 9.27
C LEU A 148 -2.00 -17.21 9.11
N PHE A 149 -2.93 -16.54 9.79
CA PHE A 149 -3.23 -15.11 9.62
C PHE A 149 -3.24 -14.36 10.95
N PRO A 150 -3.01 -13.05 10.94
CA PRO A 150 -3.34 -12.18 12.08
C PRO A 150 -4.81 -12.33 12.47
N SER A 151 -5.10 -12.27 13.77
CA SER A 151 -6.46 -12.51 14.30
C SER A 151 -7.55 -11.65 13.67
N SER A 152 -7.25 -10.38 13.37
CA SER A 152 -8.17 -9.45 12.71
C SER A 152 -8.40 -9.79 11.22
N LEU A 153 -7.47 -10.47 10.56
CA LEU A 153 -7.60 -10.88 9.15
C LEU A 153 -8.39 -12.19 9.01
N THR A 154 -8.40 -13.05 10.02
CA THR A 154 -9.04 -14.36 9.97
C THR A 154 -10.52 -14.30 9.57
N PRO A 155 -11.39 -13.45 10.17
CA PRO A 155 -12.80 -13.35 9.78
C PRO A 155 -12.97 -12.94 8.31
N VAL A 156 -12.18 -12.00 7.84
CA VAL A 156 -12.20 -11.53 6.46
C VAL A 156 -11.81 -12.64 5.47
N MET A 157 -10.79 -13.42 5.81
CA MET A 157 -10.37 -14.55 4.97
C MET A 157 -11.42 -15.65 4.90
N LEU A 158 -12.16 -15.91 5.98
CA LEU A 158 -13.29 -16.83 5.99
C LEU A 158 -14.41 -16.34 5.10
N GLU A 159 -14.79 -15.07 5.21
CA GLU A 159 -15.83 -14.45 4.37
C GLU A 159 -15.46 -14.49 2.88
N LEU A 160 -14.23 -14.09 2.53
CA LEU A 160 -13.71 -14.15 1.16
C LEU A 160 -13.67 -15.58 0.61
N GLY A 161 -13.42 -16.58 1.47
CA GLY A 161 -13.45 -17.99 1.13
C GLY A 161 -14.85 -18.60 1.06
N GLY A 162 -15.91 -17.83 1.38
CA GLY A 162 -17.28 -18.33 1.44
C GLY A 162 -17.51 -19.37 2.55
N ILE A 163 -16.71 -19.34 3.60
CA ILE A 163 -16.74 -20.32 4.70
C ILE A 163 -17.44 -19.69 5.89
N SER A 164 -18.46 -20.38 6.41
CA SER A 164 -19.14 -19.95 7.63
C SER A 164 -18.17 -19.93 8.83
N PRO A 165 -18.19 -18.90 9.66
CA PRO A 165 -17.37 -18.82 10.86
C PRO A 165 -17.82 -19.77 11.99
N GLU A 166 -18.95 -20.48 11.83
CA GLU A 166 -19.49 -21.45 12.80
C GLU A 166 -18.81 -22.81 12.74
#